data_2e260efc63bff944be3ba931b0d175a7
#
_entry.id   2e260efc63bff944be3ba931b0d175a7
#
_cell.length_a   1.000
_cell.length_b   1.000
_cell.length_c   1.000
_cell.angle_alpha   90.00
_cell.angle_beta   90.00
_cell.angle_gamma   90.00
#
_symmetry.space_group_name_H-M   'P 1'
#
loop_
_entity.id
_entity.type
_entity.pdbx_description
1 polymer ?
#
loop_
_entity_poly.entity_id
_entity_poly.type
_entity_poly.pdbx_seq_one_letter_code
_entity_poly.pdbx_strand_id
1 'polypeptide(L)'
;MPPAQPGMRIGLFGGSFNPPHEGHLLVAETARRRLGLDKVWWMVTPGNPLKDHGKLRPIGERLAAVRALAPGPHSVPTAFEARHRIRYSADTVALLRRRHPGVHFVWIMGADSLASFHRWQDWQEIATSLPIAVVDRPGSTLSVLSAVTPQVLSRFRLPETAARALPLRRPPAWVFLHGPRSTVSSTLLRRQNGD
;
A
#
# COMPACT_ATOMS: atom_id res chain seq x y z
N MET A 1 1.49 4.16 17.19
CA MET A 1 1.41 3.07 16.20
C MET A 1 0.21 2.20 16.54
N PRO A 2 -0.45 1.58 15.56
CA PRO A 2 -1.50 0.62 15.84
C PRO A 2 -0.96 -0.61 16.58
N PRO A 3 -1.80 -1.32 17.36
CA PRO A 3 -1.40 -2.54 18.03
C PRO A 3 -1.20 -3.69 17.03
N ALA A 4 -0.13 -4.45 17.25
CA ALA A 4 0.18 -5.66 16.50
C ALA A 4 0.79 -6.71 17.43
N GLN A 5 0.52 -7.98 17.19
CA GLN A 5 1.01 -9.11 17.97
C GLN A 5 1.84 -10.05 17.07
N PRO A 6 2.84 -10.74 17.61
CA PRO A 6 3.57 -11.77 16.89
C PRO A 6 2.64 -12.79 16.22
N GLY A 7 2.99 -13.21 15.00
CA GLY A 7 2.20 -14.12 14.18
C GLY A 7 1.11 -13.44 13.33
N MET A 8 0.71 -12.21 13.63
CA MET A 8 -0.26 -11.49 12.79
C MET A 8 0.30 -11.21 11.40
N ARG A 9 -0.59 -11.30 10.39
CA ARG A 9 -0.35 -10.94 9.00
C ARG A 9 -0.98 -9.58 8.73
N ILE A 10 -0.16 -8.55 8.53
CA ILE A 10 -0.63 -7.18 8.43
C ILE A 10 -0.22 -6.58 7.09
N GLY A 11 -1.20 -6.11 6.33
CA GLY A 11 -0.96 -5.34 5.12
C GLY A 11 -0.69 -3.88 5.42
N LEU A 12 0.38 -3.34 4.85
CA LEU A 12 0.74 -1.92 4.94
C LEU A 12 0.31 -1.24 3.64
N PHE A 13 -0.73 -0.43 3.69
CA PHE A 13 -1.27 0.27 2.54
C PHE A 13 -1.07 1.78 2.71
N GLY A 14 0.00 2.29 2.12
CA GLY A 14 0.36 3.72 2.18
C GLY A 14 -0.28 4.53 1.07
N GLY A 15 -0.70 5.75 1.40
CA GLY A 15 -1.25 6.66 0.42
C GLY A 15 -1.55 8.05 0.97
N SER A 16 -1.64 9.05 0.08
CA SER A 16 -2.11 10.39 0.46
C SER A 16 -3.60 10.39 0.80
N PHE A 17 -4.39 9.51 0.15
CA PHE A 17 -5.84 9.41 0.30
C PHE A 17 -6.52 10.78 0.26
N ASN A 18 -6.32 11.50 -0.83
CA ASN A 18 -6.75 12.89 -1.01
C ASN A 18 -7.63 13.09 -2.27
N PRO A 19 -8.93 12.76 -2.21
CA PRO A 19 -9.61 11.97 -1.18
C PRO A 19 -9.39 10.45 -1.34
N PRO A 20 -9.68 9.64 -0.31
CA PRO A 20 -9.82 8.21 -0.46
C PRO A 20 -11.09 7.89 -1.27
N HIS A 21 -11.10 6.75 -1.97
CA HIS A 21 -12.22 6.35 -2.83
C HIS A 21 -12.31 4.83 -2.95
N GLU A 22 -13.39 4.36 -3.55
CA GLU A 22 -13.70 2.93 -3.73
C GLU A 22 -12.53 2.12 -4.33
N GLY A 23 -11.81 2.68 -5.30
CA GLY A 23 -10.63 2.02 -5.87
C GLY A 23 -9.54 1.70 -4.84
N HIS A 24 -9.39 2.52 -3.78
CA HIS A 24 -8.49 2.21 -2.67
C HIS A 24 -9.08 1.09 -1.80
N LEU A 25 -10.39 1.10 -1.55
CA LEU A 25 -11.06 0.05 -0.79
C LEU A 25 -10.92 -1.31 -1.48
N LEU A 26 -11.14 -1.36 -2.80
CA LEU A 26 -10.96 -2.57 -3.60
C LEU A 26 -9.54 -3.12 -3.52
N VAL A 27 -8.52 -2.27 -3.59
CA VAL A 27 -7.11 -2.67 -3.43
C VAL A 27 -6.89 -3.31 -2.06
N ALA A 28 -7.32 -2.65 -0.99
CA ALA A 28 -7.14 -3.12 0.38
C ALA A 28 -7.86 -4.45 0.63
N GLU A 29 -9.15 -4.55 0.23
CA GLU A 29 -9.95 -5.75 0.44
C GLU A 29 -9.50 -6.93 -0.44
N THR A 30 -9.09 -6.68 -1.68
CA THR A 30 -8.52 -7.73 -2.54
C THR A 30 -7.25 -8.29 -1.90
N ALA A 31 -6.32 -7.43 -1.51
CA ALA A 31 -5.11 -7.88 -0.84
C ALA A 31 -5.44 -8.63 0.47
N ARG A 32 -6.31 -8.09 1.32
CA ARG A 32 -6.69 -8.73 2.59
C ARG A 32 -7.19 -10.15 2.39
N ARG A 33 -8.17 -10.32 1.50
CA ARG A 33 -8.81 -11.63 1.26
C ARG A 33 -7.86 -12.63 0.60
N ARG A 34 -7.15 -12.19 -0.45
CA ARG A 34 -6.29 -13.07 -1.25
C ARG A 34 -5.04 -13.52 -0.47
N LEU A 35 -4.50 -12.68 0.40
CA LEU A 35 -3.33 -12.97 1.21
C LEU A 35 -3.68 -13.57 2.59
N GLY A 36 -4.95 -13.52 2.99
CA GLY A 36 -5.39 -13.93 4.33
C GLY A 36 -4.81 -13.06 5.43
N LEU A 37 -4.87 -11.71 5.24
CA LEU A 37 -4.38 -10.77 6.24
C LEU A 37 -5.38 -10.59 7.38
N ASP A 38 -4.88 -10.49 8.60
CA ASP A 38 -5.67 -10.21 9.80
C ASP A 38 -6.13 -8.75 9.83
N LYS A 39 -5.23 -7.84 9.41
CA LYS A 39 -5.46 -6.39 9.38
C LYS A 39 -4.85 -5.77 8.13
N VAL A 40 -5.42 -4.63 7.72
CA VAL A 40 -4.79 -3.70 6.79
C VAL A 40 -4.62 -2.35 7.50
N TRP A 41 -3.39 -1.91 7.64
CA TRP A 41 -3.07 -0.57 8.12
C TRP A 41 -3.09 0.41 6.95
N TRP A 42 -4.06 1.32 6.99
CA TRP A 42 -4.16 2.41 6.03
C TRP A 42 -3.29 3.56 6.51
N MET A 43 -2.09 3.64 5.99
CA MET A 43 -1.12 4.64 6.41
C MET A 43 -1.33 5.93 5.62
N VAL A 44 -2.05 6.87 6.25
CA VAL A 44 -2.25 8.21 5.68
C VAL A 44 -0.94 8.98 5.78
N THR A 45 -0.25 9.16 4.65
CA THR A 45 1.08 9.77 4.61
C THR A 45 1.00 11.29 4.81
N PRO A 46 2.02 11.93 5.40
CA PRO A 46 2.12 13.39 5.48
C PRO A 46 2.07 14.06 4.10
N GLY A 47 2.66 13.40 3.11
CA GLY A 47 2.68 13.78 1.71
C GLY A 47 3.59 12.85 0.93
N ASN A 48 3.35 12.70 -0.39
CA ASN A 48 4.24 11.94 -1.25
C ASN A 48 5.33 12.87 -1.80
N PRO A 49 6.64 12.66 -1.48
CA PRO A 49 7.72 13.53 -1.93
C PRO A 49 7.80 13.73 -3.46
N LEU A 50 7.17 12.83 -4.23
CA LEU A 50 7.13 12.88 -5.69
C LEU A 50 5.91 13.63 -6.25
N LYS A 51 5.04 14.20 -5.39
CA LYS A 51 3.82 14.90 -5.80
C LYS A 51 3.78 16.31 -5.25
N ASP A 52 3.12 17.20 -5.96
CA ASP A 52 2.80 18.53 -5.46
C ASP A 52 1.86 18.44 -4.24
N HIS A 53 2.17 19.21 -3.21
CA HIS A 53 1.46 19.23 -1.93
C HIS A 53 0.50 20.42 -1.79
N GLY A 54 0.48 21.35 -2.76
CA GLY A 54 -0.32 22.58 -2.68
C GLY A 54 -1.83 22.37 -2.50
N LYS A 55 -2.32 21.20 -2.90
CA LYS A 55 -3.74 20.81 -2.77
C LYS A 55 -3.99 19.66 -1.79
N LEU A 56 -3.06 19.41 -0.88
CA LEU A 56 -3.20 18.30 0.07
C LEU A 56 -4.03 18.74 1.28
N ARG A 57 -5.20 18.12 1.47
CA ARG A 57 -6.04 18.39 2.64
C ARG A 57 -5.33 18.01 3.95
N PRO A 58 -5.69 18.64 5.06
CA PRO A 58 -5.14 18.31 6.39
C PRO A 58 -5.18 16.81 6.67
N ILE A 59 -4.14 16.30 7.32
CA ILE A 59 -4.00 14.85 7.57
C ILE A 59 -5.15 14.30 8.42
N GLY A 60 -5.69 15.10 9.33
CA GLY A 60 -6.84 14.73 10.17
C GLY A 60 -8.10 14.47 9.34
N GLU A 61 -8.38 15.33 8.36
CA GLU A 61 -9.52 15.17 7.45
C GLU A 61 -9.37 13.92 6.58
N ARG A 62 -8.17 13.71 6.01
CA ARG A 62 -7.89 12.52 5.20
C ARG A 62 -7.98 11.23 6.01
N LEU A 63 -7.53 11.25 7.25
CA LEU A 63 -7.66 10.13 8.18
C LEU A 63 -9.14 9.83 8.52
N ALA A 64 -9.95 10.88 8.77
CA ALA A 64 -11.38 10.74 9.00
C ALA A 64 -12.11 10.16 7.77
N ALA A 65 -11.76 10.64 6.57
CA ALA A 65 -12.31 10.14 5.33
C ALA A 65 -11.96 8.66 5.07
N VAL A 66 -10.73 8.22 5.40
CA VAL A 66 -10.35 6.80 5.32
C VAL A 66 -11.15 5.96 6.33
N ARG A 67 -11.38 6.45 7.55
CA ARG A 67 -12.23 5.76 8.54
C ARG A 67 -13.66 5.56 8.05
N ALA A 68 -14.22 6.58 7.41
CA ALA A 68 -15.57 6.51 6.85
C ALA A 68 -15.65 5.54 5.66
N LEU A 69 -14.63 5.54 4.78
CA LEU A 69 -14.60 4.68 3.59
C LEU A 69 -14.41 3.19 3.95
N ALA A 70 -13.56 2.89 4.92
CA ALA A 70 -13.12 1.54 5.25
C ALA A 70 -13.46 1.19 6.72
N PRO A 71 -14.75 1.11 7.07
CA PRO A 71 -15.18 0.72 8.40
C PRO A 71 -14.91 -0.76 8.65
N GLY A 72 -14.81 -1.13 9.91
CA GLY A 72 -14.76 -2.54 10.34
C GLY A 72 -13.45 -2.96 10.98
N PRO A 73 -13.45 -4.17 11.57
CA PRO A 73 -12.42 -4.60 12.50
C PRO A 73 -11.07 -4.94 11.84
N HIS A 74 -11.06 -5.17 10.52
CA HIS A 74 -9.85 -5.50 9.77
C HIS A 74 -9.13 -4.25 9.21
N SER A 75 -9.78 -3.10 9.23
CA SER A 75 -9.26 -1.85 8.70
C SER A 75 -8.71 -0.99 9.84
N VAL A 76 -7.46 -0.55 9.72
CA VAL A 76 -6.80 0.23 10.77
C VAL A 76 -6.23 1.53 10.16
N PRO A 77 -7.04 2.58 10.02
CA PRO A 77 -6.58 3.88 9.56
C PRO A 77 -5.63 4.53 10.57
N THR A 78 -4.47 4.96 10.10
CA THR A 78 -3.43 5.53 10.95
C THR A 78 -2.64 6.62 10.27
N ALA A 79 -2.17 7.59 11.03
CA ALA A 79 -1.27 8.64 10.61
C ALA A 79 0.04 8.61 11.44
N PHE A 80 0.52 7.40 11.78
CA PHE A 80 1.69 7.27 12.65
C PHE A 80 2.98 7.83 12.01
N GLU A 81 3.10 7.82 10.69
CA GLU A 81 4.23 8.42 10.00
C GLU A 81 4.38 9.92 10.34
N ALA A 82 3.27 10.66 10.34
CA ALA A 82 3.28 12.06 10.75
C ALA A 82 3.71 12.24 12.21
N ARG A 83 3.21 11.39 13.13
CA ARG A 83 3.58 11.44 14.55
C ARG A 83 5.06 11.14 14.80
N HIS A 84 5.65 10.28 13.97
CA HIS A 84 7.06 9.90 14.06
C HIS A 84 7.97 10.73 13.15
N ARG A 85 7.42 11.74 12.44
CA ARG A 85 8.14 12.59 11.47
C ARG A 85 8.83 11.79 10.38
N ILE A 86 8.24 10.66 9.98
CA ILE A 86 8.75 9.80 8.92
C ILE A 86 8.35 10.39 7.58
N ARG A 87 9.31 10.53 6.69
CA ARG A 87 9.13 11.08 5.35
C ARG A 87 9.13 10.01 4.26
N TYR A 88 9.90 8.96 4.42
CA TYR A 88 10.09 7.93 3.41
C TYR A 88 9.58 6.57 3.84
N SER A 89 9.06 5.82 2.88
CA SER A 89 8.49 4.48 3.14
C SER A 89 9.53 3.47 3.64
N ALA A 90 10.80 3.62 3.21
CA ALA A 90 11.89 2.79 3.72
C ALA A 90 12.07 2.93 5.24
N ASP A 91 12.03 4.17 5.75
CA ASP A 91 12.11 4.44 7.20
C ASP A 91 10.92 3.85 7.95
N THR A 92 9.72 3.91 7.33
CA THR A 92 8.52 3.26 7.87
C THR A 92 8.74 1.77 8.03
N VAL A 93 9.22 1.10 6.99
CA VAL A 93 9.50 -0.34 7.00
C VAL A 93 10.55 -0.70 8.04
N ALA A 94 11.65 0.04 8.10
CA ALA A 94 12.72 -0.17 9.08
C ALA A 94 12.21 -0.04 10.53
N LEU A 95 11.40 1.00 10.80
CA LEU A 95 10.79 1.21 12.11
C LEU A 95 9.86 0.07 12.51
N LEU A 96 8.98 -0.35 11.60
CA LEU A 96 7.98 -1.40 11.87
C LEU A 96 8.64 -2.74 12.14
N ARG A 97 9.62 -3.14 11.34
CA ARG A 97 10.38 -4.39 11.55
C ARG A 97 11.09 -4.42 12.89
N ARG A 98 11.68 -3.31 13.30
CA ARG A 98 12.36 -3.20 14.60
C ARG A 98 11.39 -3.24 15.77
N ARG A 99 10.21 -2.60 15.65
CA ARG A 99 9.22 -2.49 16.72
C ARG A 99 8.33 -3.72 16.89
N HIS A 100 8.13 -4.47 15.80
CA HIS A 100 7.23 -5.61 15.77
C HIS A 100 7.92 -6.85 15.15
N PRO A 101 9.01 -7.35 15.76
CA PRO A 101 9.61 -8.60 15.33
C PRO A 101 8.58 -9.73 15.48
N GLY A 102 8.46 -10.59 14.51
CA GLY A 102 7.47 -11.67 14.51
C GLY A 102 6.11 -11.31 13.91
N VAL A 103 5.86 -10.05 13.50
CA VAL A 103 4.70 -9.69 12.68
C VAL A 103 5.05 -9.86 11.21
N HIS A 104 4.15 -10.49 10.46
CA HIS A 104 4.29 -10.72 9.02
C HIS A 104 3.70 -9.53 8.25
N PHE A 105 4.50 -8.52 8.03
CA PHE A 105 4.10 -7.37 7.23
C PHE A 105 4.18 -7.66 5.73
N VAL A 106 3.20 -7.15 4.97
CA VAL A 106 3.18 -7.15 3.51
C VAL A 106 2.95 -5.72 3.02
N TRP A 107 3.80 -5.23 2.13
CA TRP A 107 3.58 -3.94 1.49
C TRP A 107 2.52 -4.06 0.40
N ILE A 108 1.45 -3.28 0.49
CA ILE A 108 0.34 -3.28 -0.48
C ILE A 108 0.42 -2.03 -1.34
N MET A 109 0.30 -2.17 -2.64
CA MET A 109 0.19 -1.06 -3.57
C MET A 109 -0.73 -1.37 -4.75
N GLY A 110 -1.29 -0.34 -5.36
CA GLY A 110 -1.95 -0.45 -6.65
C GLY A 110 -0.92 -0.56 -7.78
N ALA A 111 -1.33 -1.09 -8.91
CA ALA A 111 -0.47 -1.25 -10.09
C ALA A 111 0.12 0.08 -10.59
N ASP A 112 -0.64 1.19 -10.46
CA ASP A 112 -0.18 2.54 -10.78
C ASP A 112 1.04 2.98 -9.95
N SER A 113 1.11 2.56 -8.69
CA SER A 113 2.26 2.84 -7.83
C SER A 113 3.49 2.00 -8.17
N LEU A 114 3.28 0.74 -8.61
CA LEU A 114 4.37 -0.13 -9.03
C LEU A 114 5.16 0.45 -10.21
N ALA A 115 4.48 1.11 -11.15
CA ALA A 115 5.13 1.75 -12.31
C ALA A 115 6.18 2.80 -11.90
N SER A 116 5.97 3.48 -10.77
CA SER A 116 6.88 4.51 -10.25
C SER A 116 7.67 4.09 -9.02
N PHE A 117 7.53 2.86 -8.55
CA PHE A 117 8.13 2.40 -7.30
C PHE A 117 9.67 2.47 -7.32
N HIS A 118 10.30 2.23 -8.46
CA HIS A 118 11.75 2.38 -8.64
C HIS A 118 12.28 3.82 -8.39
N ARG A 119 11.39 4.80 -8.32
CA ARG A 119 11.72 6.20 -8.02
C ARG A 119 11.57 6.55 -6.54
N TRP A 120 11.07 5.61 -5.72
CA TRP A 120 10.94 5.84 -4.28
C TRP A 120 12.32 5.76 -3.62
N GLN A 121 12.51 6.62 -2.63
CA GLN A 121 13.74 6.59 -1.84
C GLN A 121 13.94 5.19 -1.26
N ASP A 122 15.12 4.61 -1.52
CA ASP A 122 15.55 3.30 -1.01
C ASP A 122 14.54 2.15 -1.29
N TRP A 123 13.94 2.17 -2.48
CA TRP A 123 12.92 1.19 -2.87
C TRP A 123 13.41 -0.26 -2.83
N GLN A 124 14.70 -0.50 -3.10
CA GLN A 124 15.30 -1.84 -2.99
C GLN A 124 15.28 -2.33 -1.55
N GLU A 125 15.51 -1.45 -0.57
CA GLU A 125 15.43 -1.80 0.84
C GLU A 125 14.00 -2.19 1.23
N ILE A 126 12.99 -1.51 0.71
CA ILE A 126 11.59 -1.91 0.91
C ILE A 126 11.38 -3.32 0.34
N ALA A 127 11.79 -3.55 -0.91
CA ALA A 127 11.57 -4.80 -1.62
C ALA A 127 12.32 -6.00 -0.99
N THR A 128 13.48 -5.76 -0.41
CA THR A 128 14.28 -6.79 0.29
C THR A 128 13.90 -6.96 1.76
N SER A 129 13.11 -6.05 2.29
CA SER A 129 12.67 -6.06 3.69
C SER A 129 11.29 -6.68 3.89
N LEU A 130 10.36 -6.50 2.96
CA LEU A 130 8.99 -6.99 3.04
C LEU A 130 8.54 -7.62 1.72
N PRO A 131 7.69 -8.66 1.77
CA PRO A 131 6.95 -9.10 0.60
C PRO A 131 6.02 -8.00 0.10
N ILE A 132 5.78 -7.97 -1.23
CA ILE A 132 4.97 -6.93 -1.88
C ILE A 132 3.76 -7.55 -2.57
N ALA A 133 2.58 -7.02 -2.30
CA ALA A 133 1.35 -7.33 -3.02
C ALA A 133 0.95 -6.15 -3.90
N VAL A 134 0.84 -6.40 -5.19
CA VAL A 134 0.39 -5.43 -6.18
C VAL A 134 -1.01 -5.83 -6.62
N VAL A 135 -1.96 -4.91 -6.51
CA VAL A 135 -3.34 -5.15 -6.96
C VAL A 135 -3.60 -4.38 -8.24
N ASP A 136 -4.15 -5.07 -9.23
CA ASP A 136 -4.49 -4.51 -10.53
C ASP A 136 -5.48 -3.33 -10.42
N ARG A 137 -5.33 -2.39 -11.35
CA ARG A 137 -6.24 -1.26 -11.51
C ARG A 137 -6.53 -1.03 -13.00
N PRO A 138 -7.72 -0.53 -13.37
CA PRO A 138 -8.08 -0.30 -14.77
C PRO A 138 -7.02 0.49 -15.53
N GLY A 139 -6.72 0.05 -16.74
CA GLY A 139 -5.84 0.75 -17.68
C GLY A 139 -4.34 0.62 -17.46
N SER A 140 -3.87 -0.14 -16.46
CA SER A 140 -2.45 -0.19 -16.10
C SER A 140 -1.76 -1.56 -16.25
N THR A 141 -2.50 -2.66 -16.47
CA THR A 141 -1.97 -4.03 -16.32
C THR A 141 -0.74 -4.34 -17.18
N LEU A 142 -0.81 -4.13 -18.49
CA LEU A 142 0.30 -4.49 -19.40
C LEU A 142 1.49 -3.52 -19.28
N SER A 143 1.22 -2.21 -19.26
CA SER A 143 2.26 -1.20 -19.18
C SER A 143 3.02 -1.24 -17.85
N VAL A 144 2.35 -1.65 -16.77
CA VAL A 144 2.97 -1.75 -15.45
C VAL A 144 3.92 -2.93 -15.35
N LEU A 145 3.58 -4.09 -15.94
CA LEU A 145 4.45 -5.27 -15.89
C LEU A 145 5.74 -5.10 -16.71
N SER A 146 5.76 -4.17 -17.68
CA SER A 146 6.97 -3.80 -18.43
C SER A 146 7.81 -2.70 -17.76
N ALA A 147 7.36 -2.14 -16.63
CA ALA A 147 8.11 -1.12 -15.90
C ALA A 147 9.39 -1.69 -15.23
N VAL A 148 10.29 -0.81 -14.80
CA VAL A 148 11.60 -1.15 -14.22
C VAL A 148 11.49 -2.12 -13.03
N THR A 149 10.63 -1.82 -12.07
CA THR A 149 10.52 -2.65 -10.84
C THR A 149 10.12 -4.10 -11.11
N PRO A 150 9.04 -4.40 -11.88
CA PRO A 150 8.68 -5.77 -12.20
C PRO A 150 9.76 -6.54 -12.96
N GLN A 151 10.52 -5.86 -13.80
CA GLN A 151 11.65 -6.49 -14.54
C GLN A 151 12.77 -6.87 -13.58
N VAL A 152 13.21 -5.95 -12.72
CA VAL A 152 14.26 -6.19 -11.73
C VAL A 152 13.87 -7.30 -10.75
N LEU A 153 12.60 -7.33 -10.34
CA LEU A 153 12.09 -8.30 -9.37
C LEU A 153 11.44 -9.53 -10.04
N SER A 154 11.59 -9.73 -11.35
CA SER A 154 10.88 -10.77 -12.11
C SER A 154 11.05 -12.17 -11.54
N ARG A 155 12.27 -12.56 -11.17
CA ARG A 155 12.60 -13.87 -10.58
C ARG A 155 11.97 -14.14 -9.21
N PHE A 156 11.48 -13.10 -8.53
CA PHE A 156 10.87 -13.18 -7.20
C PHE A 156 9.35 -13.12 -7.25
N ARG A 157 8.78 -13.11 -8.46
CA ARG A 157 7.32 -13.10 -8.65
C ARG A 157 6.74 -14.47 -8.36
N LEU A 158 5.76 -14.50 -7.45
CA LEU A 158 4.94 -15.68 -7.20
C LEU A 158 3.74 -15.72 -8.18
N PRO A 159 3.29 -16.92 -8.58
CA PRO A 159 2.02 -17.05 -9.27
C PRO A 159 0.88 -16.60 -8.35
N GLU A 160 -0.18 -16.05 -8.92
CA GLU A 160 -1.31 -15.52 -8.17
C GLU A 160 -2.00 -16.59 -7.30
N THR A 161 -1.97 -17.83 -7.73
CA THR A 161 -2.47 -18.99 -6.97
C THR A 161 -1.74 -19.21 -5.64
N ALA A 162 -0.50 -18.74 -5.53
CA ALA A 162 0.30 -18.83 -4.31
C ALA A 162 0.19 -17.57 -3.42
N ALA A 163 -0.72 -16.65 -3.71
CA ALA A 163 -0.86 -15.37 -3.00
C ALA A 163 -1.00 -15.55 -1.49
N ARG A 164 -1.75 -16.54 -1.02
CA ARG A 164 -1.98 -16.79 0.41
C ARG A 164 -0.70 -17.12 1.19
N ALA A 165 0.34 -17.60 0.50
CA ALA A 165 1.64 -17.90 1.11
C ALA A 165 2.56 -16.67 1.20
N LEU A 166 2.25 -15.58 0.47
CA LEU A 166 3.12 -14.40 0.38
C LEU A 166 3.52 -13.82 1.74
N PRO A 167 2.61 -13.64 2.73
CA PRO A 167 2.98 -13.02 4.02
C PRO A 167 4.09 -13.77 4.78
N LEU A 168 4.25 -15.06 4.51
CA LEU A 168 5.26 -15.92 5.15
C LEU A 168 6.51 -16.12 4.31
N ARG A 169 6.58 -15.53 3.13
CA ARG A 169 7.75 -15.64 2.25
C ARG A 169 8.86 -14.71 2.70
N ARG A 170 10.10 -15.19 2.57
CA ARG A 170 11.27 -14.33 2.73
C ARG A 170 11.33 -13.33 1.56
N PRO A 171 11.47 -12.02 1.83
CA PRO A 171 11.70 -11.05 0.76
C PRO A 171 13.11 -11.22 0.15
N PRO A 172 13.32 -10.81 -1.10
CA PRO A 172 12.31 -10.25 -1.97
C PRO A 172 11.33 -11.32 -2.48
N ALA A 173 10.05 -10.99 -2.39
CA ALA A 173 8.95 -11.82 -2.93
C ALA A 173 7.79 -10.91 -3.28
N TRP A 174 7.10 -11.14 -4.38
CA TRP A 174 5.95 -10.33 -4.73
C TRP A 174 4.91 -11.09 -5.55
N VAL A 175 3.67 -10.59 -5.51
CA VAL A 175 2.56 -11.14 -6.29
C VAL A 175 1.78 -10.03 -6.97
N PHE A 176 1.28 -10.32 -8.16
CA PHE A 176 0.33 -9.47 -8.87
C PHE A 176 -1.06 -10.09 -8.76
N LEU A 177 -1.99 -9.36 -8.18
CA LEU A 177 -3.35 -9.80 -7.90
C LEU A 177 -4.33 -9.13 -8.86
N HIS A 178 -5.06 -9.92 -9.63
CA HIS A 178 -6.22 -9.44 -10.37
C HIS A 178 -7.43 -9.36 -9.43
N GLY A 179 -8.23 -8.33 -9.59
CA GLY A 179 -9.40 -8.10 -8.73
C GLY A 179 -10.46 -7.27 -9.44
N PRO A 180 -11.55 -6.97 -8.73
CA PRO A 180 -12.55 -6.03 -9.22
C PRO A 180 -11.91 -4.70 -9.58
N ARG A 181 -12.38 -4.10 -10.66
CA ARG A 181 -11.81 -2.85 -11.21
C ARG A 181 -12.77 -1.69 -10.94
N SER A 182 -12.24 -0.57 -10.44
CA SER A 182 -12.96 0.69 -10.34
C SER A 182 -12.21 1.74 -11.15
N THR A 183 -12.91 2.47 -12.00
CA THR A 183 -12.37 3.56 -12.82
C THR A 183 -12.13 4.84 -12.01
N VAL A 184 -12.57 4.89 -10.76
CA VAL A 184 -12.46 6.06 -9.90
C VAL A 184 -11.01 6.30 -9.47
N SER A 185 -10.55 7.54 -9.62
CA SER A 185 -9.24 7.99 -9.13
C SER A 185 -9.38 9.30 -8.33
N SER A 186 -8.46 9.53 -7.39
CA SER A 186 -8.44 10.79 -6.62
C SER A 186 -8.34 12.04 -7.53
N THR A 187 -7.66 11.92 -8.67
CA THR A 187 -7.55 13.00 -9.64
C THR A 187 -8.88 13.32 -10.33
N LEU A 188 -9.65 12.27 -10.70
CA LEU A 188 -10.98 12.46 -11.27
C LEU A 188 -11.93 13.11 -10.25
N LEU A 189 -11.93 12.62 -9.01
CA LEU A 189 -12.78 13.16 -7.96
C LEU A 189 -12.47 14.62 -7.65
N ARG A 190 -11.20 15.01 -7.59
CA ARG A 190 -10.84 16.43 -7.41
C ARG A 190 -11.34 17.31 -8.55
N ARG A 191 -11.17 16.86 -9.80
CA ARG A 191 -11.70 17.60 -10.97
C ARG A 191 -13.21 17.80 -10.93
N GLN A 192 -13.95 16.79 -10.43
CA GLN A 192 -15.41 16.86 -10.31
C GLN A 192 -15.85 17.80 -9.19
N ASN A 193 -15.06 17.91 -8.11
CA ASN A 193 -15.39 18.75 -6.95
C ASN A 193 -14.82 20.19 -7.05
N GLY A 194 -14.17 20.55 -8.17
CA GLY A 194 -13.63 21.90 -8.39
C GLY A 194 -12.34 22.20 -7.61
N ASP A 195 -11.66 21.16 -7.09
CA ASP A 195 -10.40 21.28 -6.32
C ASP A 195 -9.15 21.24 -7.23
#